data_649fac0e082f01a34e4cceac079e6aed
#
_entry.id   649fac0e082f01a34e4cceac079e6aed
#
_cell.length_a   1.000
_cell.length_b   1.000
_cell.length_c   1.000
_cell.angle_alpha   90.00
_cell.angle_beta   90.00
_cell.angle_gamma   90.00
#
_symmetry.space_group_name_H-M   'P 1'
#
loop_
_entity.id
_entity.type
_entity.pdbx_description
1 polymer ?
#
loop_
_entity_poly.entity_id
_entity_poly.type
_entity_poly.pdbx_seq_one_letter_code
_entity_poly.pdbx_strand_id
1 'polypeptide(L)'
;KKQPLTVKRVKSLIGHKFLDQGIIIEEELIVACGPRGADPHYNGDPEDKLKANQPIIMDVFPRSERKRYWSDMTRMVVKGKASDDVKRMFDAVLEAKNASVDALHAGVLGSDMNDVCCDVLEKAGYDTVRGGKRIKKGFIHSLGHGVGLEIHEGPSLSELYKFPLKEHNVVTVEPGLYDPDIGGVRIEDIVEVTKGGCNNLTTMETRLEV
;
A
#
# COMPACT_ATOMS: atom_id res chain seq x y z
N LYS A 1 -32.65 3.90 11.85
CA LYS A 1 -31.94 3.62 10.57
C LYS A 1 -30.45 3.68 10.86
N LYS A 2 -29.66 2.66 10.48
CA LYS A 2 -28.18 2.70 10.60
C LYS A 2 -27.67 3.82 9.69
N GLN A 3 -26.87 4.73 10.24
CA GLN A 3 -26.22 5.77 9.44
C GLN A 3 -25.23 5.13 8.46
N PRO A 4 -25.09 5.66 7.22
CA PRO A 4 -24.09 5.17 6.30
C PRO A 4 -22.68 5.39 6.86
N LEU A 5 -21.78 4.47 6.59
CA LEU A 5 -20.37 4.63 6.92
C LEU A 5 -19.73 5.59 5.92
N THR A 6 -19.16 6.69 6.42
CA THR A 6 -18.46 7.69 5.60
C THR A 6 -16.96 7.66 5.85
N VAL A 7 -16.19 8.24 4.93
CA VAL A 7 -14.73 8.44 5.05
C VAL A 7 -14.40 9.12 6.37
N LYS A 8 -15.06 10.25 6.68
CA LYS A 8 -14.90 10.98 7.94
C LYS A 8 -15.06 10.08 9.17
N ARG A 9 -16.09 9.24 9.17
CA ARG A 9 -16.34 8.35 10.31
C ARG A 9 -15.23 7.30 10.48
N VAL A 10 -14.74 6.72 9.36
CA VAL A 10 -13.63 5.74 9.42
C VAL A 10 -12.36 6.41 9.92
N LYS A 11 -11.96 7.54 9.32
CA LYS A 11 -10.77 8.30 9.75
C LYS A 11 -10.86 8.68 11.25
N SER A 12 -12.04 9.12 11.70
CA SER A 12 -12.27 9.43 13.13
C SER A 12 -12.10 8.22 14.02
N LEU A 13 -12.61 7.04 13.63
CA LEU A 13 -12.45 5.82 14.42
C LEU A 13 -10.98 5.37 14.51
N ILE A 14 -10.23 5.46 13.39
CA ILE A 14 -8.79 5.18 13.36
C ILE A 14 -8.06 6.16 14.28
N GLY A 15 -8.31 7.46 14.13
CA GLY A 15 -7.65 8.50 14.91
C GLY A 15 -7.84 8.35 16.41
N HIS A 16 -9.06 8.05 16.87
CA HIS A 16 -9.32 7.79 18.29
C HIS A 16 -8.52 6.59 18.82
N LYS A 17 -8.48 5.51 18.03
CA LYS A 17 -7.72 4.31 18.38
C LYS A 17 -6.22 4.56 18.50
N PHE A 18 -5.68 5.39 17.62
CA PHE A 18 -4.27 5.74 17.64
C PHE A 18 -3.91 6.62 18.82
N LEU A 19 -4.73 7.63 19.13
CA LEU A 19 -4.52 8.51 20.29
C LEU A 19 -4.46 7.73 21.60
N ASP A 20 -5.32 6.75 21.79
CA ASP A 20 -5.32 5.88 22.99
C ASP A 20 -4.01 5.10 23.16
N GLN A 21 -3.20 4.97 22.08
CA GLN A 21 -1.92 4.25 22.07
C GLN A 21 -0.69 5.18 22.05
N GLY A 22 -0.87 6.50 22.16
CA GLY A 22 0.21 7.49 22.03
C GLY A 22 0.77 7.54 20.59
N ILE A 23 -0.11 7.33 19.62
CA ILE A 23 0.18 7.40 18.19
C ILE A 23 -0.57 8.60 17.63
N ILE A 24 0.11 9.42 16.84
CA ILE A 24 -0.44 10.64 16.23
C ILE A 24 -0.55 10.48 14.72
N ILE A 25 -1.52 11.18 14.14
CA ILE A 25 -1.72 11.32 12.71
C ILE A 25 -1.30 12.74 12.37
N GLU A 26 -0.13 12.91 11.76
CA GLU A 26 0.38 14.22 11.34
C GLU A 26 -0.09 14.57 9.90
N GLU A 27 -0.31 13.56 9.07
CA GLU A 27 -0.80 13.71 7.69
C GLU A 27 -2.16 13.04 7.49
N GLU A 28 -2.88 13.46 6.46
CA GLU A 28 -4.22 12.97 6.22
C GLU A 28 -4.22 11.55 5.66
N LEU A 29 -4.78 10.60 6.42
CA LEU A 29 -4.94 9.20 6.00
C LEU A 29 -5.73 9.07 4.70
N ILE A 30 -5.39 8.05 3.91
CA ILE A 30 -6.17 7.69 2.72
C ILE A 30 -7.30 6.72 3.12
N VAL A 31 -8.54 7.09 2.77
CA VAL A 31 -9.70 6.19 2.81
C VAL A 31 -10.49 6.43 1.52
N ALA A 32 -10.26 5.60 0.52
CA ALA A 32 -10.83 5.77 -0.83
C ALA A 32 -11.73 4.60 -1.21
N CYS A 33 -12.90 4.87 -1.79
CA CYS A 33 -13.89 3.85 -2.14
C CYS A 33 -14.29 3.92 -3.61
N GLY A 34 -14.27 2.78 -4.29
CA GLY A 34 -14.69 2.63 -5.69
C GLY A 34 -13.76 3.34 -6.66
N PRO A 35 -14.26 3.82 -7.81
CA PRO A 35 -13.45 4.41 -8.89
C PRO A 35 -12.55 5.56 -8.45
N ARG A 36 -12.91 6.35 -7.44
CA ARG A 36 -12.05 7.42 -6.92
C ARG A 36 -10.76 6.91 -6.27
N GLY A 37 -10.76 5.66 -5.77
CA GLY A 37 -9.56 4.99 -5.27
C GLY A 37 -8.57 4.57 -6.37
N ALA A 38 -8.85 4.85 -7.64
CA ALA A 38 -7.89 4.69 -8.72
C ALA A 38 -6.80 5.78 -8.74
N ASP A 39 -7.01 6.88 -8.02
CA ASP A 39 -5.94 7.83 -7.71
C ASP A 39 -5.26 7.39 -6.40
N PRO A 40 -3.99 6.96 -6.44
CA PRO A 40 -3.30 6.47 -5.26
C PRO A 40 -3.13 7.51 -4.14
N HIS A 41 -3.23 8.80 -4.48
CA HIS A 41 -3.11 9.92 -3.53
C HIS A 41 -4.45 10.55 -3.15
N TYR A 42 -5.56 9.96 -3.55
CA TYR A 42 -6.88 10.48 -3.18
C TYR A 42 -7.20 10.14 -1.73
N ASN A 43 -7.11 11.12 -0.85
CA ASN A 43 -7.34 10.95 0.58
C ASN A 43 -8.80 10.58 0.93
N GLY A 44 -9.74 10.83 0.03
CA GLY A 44 -11.17 10.62 0.26
C GLY A 44 -11.86 11.88 0.79
N ASP A 45 -12.99 12.23 0.19
CA ASP A 45 -13.85 13.33 0.67
C ASP A 45 -14.53 12.89 1.99
N PRO A 46 -14.55 13.73 3.03
CA PRO A 46 -15.18 13.41 4.31
C PRO A 46 -16.61 12.86 4.23
N GLU A 47 -17.39 13.35 3.26
CA GLU A 47 -18.79 12.97 3.06
C GLU A 47 -18.97 11.76 2.12
N ASP A 48 -17.89 11.26 1.51
CA ASP A 48 -17.93 10.05 0.68
C ASP A 48 -18.44 8.86 1.50
N LYS A 49 -19.40 8.15 0.92
CA LYS A 49 -19.97 6.94 1.52
C LYS A 49 -19.18 5.71 1.08
N LEU A 50 -18.80 4.89 2.02
CA LEU A 50 -18.21 3.59 1.71
C LEU A 50 -19.31 2.63 1.25
N LYS A 51 -19.37 2.41 -0.07
CA LYS A 51 -20.39 1.60 -0.72
C LYS A 51 -20.08 0.12 -0.61
N ALA A 52 -21.11 -0.71 -0.47
CA ALA A 52 -20.95 -2.16 -0.55
C ALA A 52 -20.51 -2.59 -1.97
N ASN A 53 -19.80 -3.71 -2.03
CA ASN A 53 -19.32 -4.35 -3.26
C ASN A 53 -18.35 -3.49 -4.10
N GLN A 54 -17.74 -2.48 -3.48
CA GLN A 54 -16.70 -1.67 -4.09
C GLN A 54 -15.38 -1.81 -3.32
N PRO A 55 -14.22 -1.71 -3.99
CA PRO A 55 -12.92 -1.71 -3.31
C PRO A 55 -12.82 -0.49 -2.39
N ILE A 56 -12.28 -0.68 -1.21
CA ILE A 56 -12.02 0.36 -0.22
C ILE A 56 -10.55 0.25 0.17
N ILE A 57 -9.74 1.21 -0.24
CA ILE A 57 -8.36 1.36 0.20
C ILE A 57 -8.37 2.13 1.52
N MET A 58 -7.62 1.63 2.48
CA MET A 58 -7.28 2.31 3.73
C MET A 58 -5.78 2.29 3.89
N ASP A 59 -5.17 3.45 3.75
CA ASP A 59 -3.74 3.65 3.90
C ASP A 59 -3.49 4.52 5.12
N VAL A 60 -2.73 3.97 6.05
CA VAL A 60 -2.56 4.52 7.40
C VAL A 60 -1.08 4.62 7.73
N PHE A 61 -0.59 5.85 7.84
CA PHE A 61 0.80 6.19 8.11
C PHE A 61 0.93 7.05 9.38
N PRO A 62 0.73 6.43 10.56
CA PRO A 62 0.82 7.13 11.81
C PRO A 62 2.26 7.26 12.30
N ARG A 63 2.47 8.15 13.26
CA ARG A 63 3.76 8.40 13.90
C ARG A 63 3.69 8.17 15.40
N SER A 64 4.72 7.54 15.95
CA SER A 64 4.85 7.45 17.41
C SER A 64 5.13 8.83 18.00
N GLU A 65 4.27 9.31 18.90
CA GLU A 65 4.45 10.59 19.60
C GLU A 65 5.79 10.65 20.34
N ARG A 66 6.12 9.58 21.06
CA ARG A 66 7.31 9.50 21.91
C ARG A 66 8.58 9.21 21.13
N LYS A 67 8.57 8.20 20.23
CA LYS A 67 9.76 7.74 19.52
C LYS A 67 9.99 8.46 18.21
N ARG A 68 8.99 9.14 17.70
CA ARG A 68 9.01 9.92 16.46
C ARG A 68 9.20 9.13 15.19
N TYR A 69 9.19 7.80 15.25
CA TYR A 69 9.20 6.93 14.06
C TYR A 69 7.83 6.85 13.43
N TRP A 70 7.81 6.89 12.11
CA TRP A 70 6.64 6.62 11.29
C TRP A 70 6.40 5.12 11.18
N SER A 71 5.17 4.76 10.91
CA SER A 71 4.71 3.46 10.43
C SER A 71 3.92 3.68 9.15
N ASP A 72 3.80 2.65 8.34
CA ASP A 72 3.03 2.71 7.10
C ASP A 72 2.35 1.38 6.83
N MET A 73 1.10 1.39 6.37
CA MET A 73 0.38 0.17 6.05
C MET A 73 -0.85 0.47 5.21
N THR A 74 -0.96 -0.15 4.06
CA THR A 74 -2.20 -0.18 3.28
C THR A 74 -2.88 -1.54 3.40
N ARG A 75 -4.19 -1.51 3.64
CA ARG A 75 -5.09 -2.64 3.44
C ARG A 75 -6.26 -2.23 2.57
N MET A 76 -6.69 -3.17 1.74
CA MET A 76 -7.85 -3.01 0.88
C MET A 76 -8.88 -4.07 1.22
N VAL A 77 -10.14 -3.67 1.30
CA VAL A 77 -11.27 -4.59 1.55
C VAL A 77 -12.45 -4.25 0.65
N VAL A 78 -13.33 -5.24 0.47
CA VAL A 78 -14.67 -5.05 -0.11
C VAL A 78 -15.70 -5.40 0.96
N LYS A 79 -16.54 -4.44 1.31
CA LYS A 79 -17.69 -4.72 2.19
C LYS A 79 -18.77 -5.44 1.40
N GLY A 80 -18.89 -6.75 1.60
CA GLY A 80 -19.80 -7.61 0.85
C GLY A 80 -19.06 -8.47 -0.17
N LYS A 81 -19.44 -8.39 -1.46
CA LYS A 81 -18.88 -9.23 -2.52
C LYS A 81 -18.07 -8.42 -3.50
N ALA A 82 -16.83 -8.86 -3.71
CA ALA A 82 -15.95 -8.31 -4.74
C ALA A 82 -16.38 -8.80 -6.13
N SER A 83 -16.28 -7.90 -7.13
CA SER A 83 -16.38 -8.31 -8.53
C SER A 83 -15.20 -9.18 -8.93
N ASP A 84 -15.33 -9.91 -10.03
CA ASP A 84 -14.24 -10.77 -10.51
C ASP A 84 -13.02 -9.96 -10.96
N ASP A 85 -13.23 -8.73 -11.45
CA ASP A 85 -12.14 -7.81 -11.77
C ASP A 85 -11.36 -7.42 -10.51
N VAL A 86 -12.05 -7.02 -9.45
CA VAL A 86 -11.41 -6.67 -8.16
C VAL A 86 -10.68 -7.87 -7.56
N LYS A 87 -11.24 -9.09 -7.66
CA LYS A 87 -10.55 -10.31 -7.21
C LYS A 87 -9.26 -10.54 -7.97
N ARG A 88 -9.29 -10.44 -9.31
CA ARG A 88 -8.09 -10.60 -10.15
C ARG A 88 -7.01 -9.57 -9.81
N MET A 89 -7.40 -8.29 -9.61
CA MET A 89 -6.47 -7.26 -9.19
C MET A 89 -5.88 -7.56 -7.81
N PHE A 90 -6.72 -7.98 -6.87
CA PHE A 90 -6.30 -8.32 -5.51
C PHE A 90 -5.30 -9.48 -5.48
N ASP A 91 -5.60 -10.56 -6.20
CA ASP A 91 -4.74 -11.74 -6.27
C ASP A 91 -3.38 -11.39 -6.89
N ALA A 92 -3.37 -10.60 -7.98
CA ALA A 92 -2.13 -10.16 -8.63
C ALA A 92 -1.29 -9.25 -7.71
N VAL A 93 -1.91 -8.31 -7.01
CA VAL A 93 -1.22 -7.42 -6.06
C VAL A 93 -0.68 -8.21 -4.87
N LEU A 94 -1.44 -9.15 -4.35
CA LEU A 94 -0.99 -10.00 -3.25
C LEU A 94 0.19 -10.90 -3.66
N GLU A 95 0.15 -11.48 -4.87
CA GLU A 95 1.25 -12.25 -5.44
C GLU A 95 2.50 -11.38 -5.62
N ALA A 96 2.35 -10.18 -6.19
CA ALA A 96 3.46 -9.24 -6.39
C ALA A 96 4.09 -8.82 -5.05
N LYS A 97 3.26 -8.52 -4.03
CA LYS A 97 3.75 -8.21 -2.68
C LYS A 97 4.54 -9.36 -2.09
N ASN A 98 4.00 -10.57 -2.13
CA ASN A 98 4.67 -11.74 -1.56
C ASN A 98 5.98 -12.06 -2.30
N ALA A 99 5.99 -12.06 -3.63
CA ALA A 99 7.20 -12.28 -4.43
C ALA A 99 8.29 -11.23 -4.12
N SER A 100 7.89 -9.96 -3.94
CA SER A 100 8.81 -8.89 -3.57
C SER A 100 9.39 -9.09 -2.17
N VAL A 101 8.56 -9.46 -1.20
CA VAL A 101 9.02 -9.76 0.18
C VAL A 101 9.97 -10.96 0.18
N ASP A 102 9.67 -12.02 -0.56
CA ASP A 102 10.49 -13.24 -0.64
C ASP A 102 11.86 -12.99 -1.30
N ALA A 103 11.95 -12.05 -2.24
CA ALA A 103 13.19 -11.70 -2.93
C ALA A 103 14.05 -10.67 -2.16
N LEU A 104 13.53 -10.05 -1.12
CA LEU A 104 14.15 -8.90 -0.46
C LEU A 104 15.20 -9.35 0.56
N HIS A 105 16.46 -8.88 0.39
CA HIS A 105 17.57 -9.14 1.31
C HIS A 105 18.65 -8.04 1.19
N ALA A 106 19.61 -8.01 2.14
CA ALA A 106 20.73 -7.09 2.05
C ALA A 106 21.59 -7.39 0.81
N GLY A 107 21.93 -6.33 0.06
CA GLY A 107 22.72 -6.41 -1.17
C GLY A 107 21.90 -6.39 -2.46
N VAL A 108 20.60 -6.66 -2.43
CA VAL A 108 19.73 -6.51 -3.61
C VAL A 108 19.56 -5.02 -3.94
N LEU A 109 19.47 -4.66 -5.21
CA LEU A 109 19.24 -3.28 -5.61
C LEU A 109 17.76 -2.90 -5.45
N GLY A 110 17.48 -1.64 -5.09
CA GLY A 110 16.10 -1.17 -5.05
C GLY A 110 15.38 -1.25 -6.41
N SER A 111 16.15 -1.07 -7.51
CA SER A 111 15.63 -1.27 -8.87
C SER A 111 15.23 -2.71 -9.15
N ASP A 112 16.03 -3.69 -8.69
CA ASP A 112 15.74 -5.11 -8.91
C ASP A 112 14.45 -5.52 -8.17
N MET A 113 14.22 -4.94 -6.99
CA MET A 113 12.98 -5.17 -6.24
C MET A 113 11.76 -4.63 -6.98
N ASN A 114 11.88 -3.43 -7.57
CA ASN A 114 10.82 -2.88 -8.42
C ASN A 114 10.56 -3.76 -9.65
N ASP A 115 11.62 -4.32 -10.25
CA ASP A 115 11.50 -5.23 -11.39
C ASP A 115 10.79 -6.53 -11.04
N VAL A 116 11.05 -7.14 -9.89
CA VAL A 116 10.32 -8.33 -9.39
C VAL A 116 8.82 -8.06 -9.34
N CYS A 117 8.42 -6.92 -8.79
CA CYS A 117 7.01 -6.53 -8.72
C CYS A 117 6.40 -6.37 -10.14
N CYS A 118 7.09 -5.63 -11.02
CA CYS A 118 6.64 -5.42 -12.39
C CYS A 118 6.49 -6.74 -13.15
N ASP A 119 7.45 -7.67 -13.02
CA ASP A 119 7.39 -8.98 -13.69
C ASP A 119 6.14 -9.78 -13.31
N VAL A 120 5.79 -9.79 -12.02
CA VAL A 120 4.58 -10.49 -11.55
C VAL A 120 3.32 -9.84 -12.12
N LEU A 121 3.22 -8.52 -12.05
CA LEU A 121 2.04 -7.79 -12.51
C LEU A 121 1.88 -7.85 -14.04
N GLU A 122 2.98 -7.73 -14.79
CA GLU A 122 2.98 -7.87 -16.26
C GLU A 122 2.61 -9.30 -16.70
N LYS A 123 3.10 -10.33 -16.00
CA LYS A 123 2.71 -11.72 -16.23
C LYS A 123 1.22 -11.95 -15.95
N ALA A 124 0.64 -11.23 -15.00
CA ALA A 124 -0.80 -11.25 -14.71
C ALA A 124 -1.63 -10.43 -15.73
N GLY A 125 -0.98 -9.78 -16.73
CA GLY A 125 -1.62 -9.03 -17.80
C GLY A 125 -1.89 -7.57 -17.51
N TYR A 126 -1.22 -6.98 -16.50
CA TYR A 126 -1.35 -5.57 -16.15
C TYR A 126 -0.18 -4.74 -16.69
N ASP A 127 -0.48 -3.51 -17.10
CA ASP A 127 0.56 -2.55 -17.48
C ASP A 127 1.30 -2.02 -16.26
N THR A 128 2.59 -1.67 -16.45
CA THR A 128 3.43 -1.06 -15.43
C THR A 128 4.13 0.18 -15.97
N VAL A 129 4.57 1.09 -15.10
CA VAL A 129 5.35 2.29 -15.47
C VAL A 129 6.82 1.97 -15.82
N ARG A 130 7.22 0.69 -15.82
CA ARG A 130 8.59 0.26 -16.15
C ARG A 130 9.05 0.88 -17.47
N GLY A 131 10.31 1.33 -17.49
CA GLY A 131 10.91 1.99 -18.65
C GLY A 131 10.38 3.40 -18.89
N GLY A 132 9.84 4.06 -17.87
CA GLY A 132 9.31 5.42 -17.98
C GLY A 132 7.99 5.53 -18.77
N LYS A 133 7.27 4.42 -18.94
CA LYS A 133 5.96 4.42 -19.62
C LYS A 133 4.97 5.31 -18.87
N ARG A 134 4.22 6.10 -19.60
CA ARG A 134 3.07 6.85 -19.07
C ARG A 134 1.80 6.06 -19.30
N ILE A 135 1.24 5.50 -18.24
CA ILE A 135 0.01 4.73 -18.27
C ILE A 135 -1.04 5.39 -17.37
N LYS A 136 -2.33 5.14 -17.65
CA LYS A 136 -3.45 5.67 -16.86
C LYS A 136 -4.07 4.62 -15.95
N LYS A 137 -3.74 3.34 -16.18
CA LYS A 137 -4.19 2.21 -15.38
C LYS A 137 -3.10 1.15 -15.31
N GLY A 138 -3.10 0.36 -14.24
CA GLY A 138 -2.08 -0.63 -13.96
C GLY A 138 -1.26 -0.26 -12.72
N PHE A 139 0.00 -0.65 -12.67
CA PHE A 139 0.95 -0.27 -11.61
C PHE A 139 1.64 1.04 -11.98
N ILE A 140 1.28 2.13 -11.32
CA ILE A 140 1.59 3.51 -11.74
C ILE A 140 2.56 4.26 -10.83
N HIS A 141 3.17 3.58 -9.86
CA HIS A 141 4.16 4.15 -8.93
C HIS A 141 5.31 3.16 -8.68
N SER A 142 6.25 3.49 -7.82
CA SER A 142 7.33 2.59 -7.38
C SER A 142 6.83 1.55 -6.39
N LEU A 143 7.63 0.48 -6.20
CA LEU A 143 7.27 -0.61 -5.27
C LEU A 143 7.26 -0.15 -3.81
N GLY A 144 8.09 0.85 -3.43
CA GLY A 144 8.13 1.29 -2.04
C GLY A 144 9.28 2.27 -1.74
N HIS A 145 9.37 2.63 -0.49
CA HIS A 145 10.30 3.62 0.04
C HIS A 145 10.79 3.26 1.44
N GLY A 146 11.84 3.91 1.90
CA GLY A 146 12.29 3.83 3.29
C GLY A 146 11.32 4.55 4.22
N VAL A 147 11.19 4.02 5.42
CA VAL A 147 10.38 4.58 6.50
C VAL A 147 11.21 4.65 7.78
N GLY A 148 11.20 5.81 8.44
CA GLY A 148 11.97 6.00 9.65
C GLY A 148 11.53 7.24 10.44
N LEU A 149 12.39 8.24 10.52
CA LEU A 149 12.06 9.53 11.11
C LEU A 149 11.24 10.42 10.15
N GLU A 150 11.32 10.13 8.85
CA GLU A 150 10.45 10.67 7.82
C GLU A 150 9.56 9.56 7.27
N ILE A 151 8.36 9.93 6.77
CA ILE A 151 7.46 8.95 6.15
C ILE A 151 8.07 8.43 4.82
N HIS A 152 8.73 9.29 4.08
CA HIS A 152 9.47 8.94 2.89
C HIS A 152 10.95 9.31 3.08
N GLU A 153 11.81 8.30 3.24
CA GLU A 153 13.26 8.48 3.30
C GLU A 153 13.96 7.41 2.44
N GLY A 154 15.30 7.49 2.34
CA GLY A 154 16.06 6.42 1.65
C GLY A 154 16.15 5.15 2.52
N PRO A 155 16.26 3.97 1.87
CA PRO A 155 16.36 3.75 0.42
C PRO A 155 14.99 3.70 -0.28
N SER A 156 14.99 3.77 -1.63
CA SER A 156 13.77 3.59 -2.43
C SER A 156 13.78 2.23 -3.14
N LEU A 157 12.61 1.64 -3.30
CA LEU A 157 12.37 0.46 -4.14
C LEU A 157 11.76 0.91 -5.47
N SER A 158 12.57 1.58 -6.28
CA SER A 158 12.13 2.19 -7.55
C SER A 158 13.11 1.87 -8.69
N GLU A 159 12.64 1.91 -9.93
CA GLU A 159 13.47 1.67 -11.13
C GLU A 159 14.75 2.51 -11.16
N LEU A 160 14.71 3.71 -10.58
CA LEU A 160 15.85 4.64 -10.59
C LEU A 160 16.85 4.42 -9.44
N TYR A 161 16.48 3.66 -8.41
CA TYR A 161 17.34 3.44 -7.25
C TYR A 161 18.26 2.23 -7.43
N LYS A 162 19.43 2.45 -8.04
CA LYS A 162 20.43 1.42 -8.38
C LYS A 162 21.50 1.24 -7.29
N PHE A 163 21.10 1.34 -6.02
CA PHE A 163 21.99 1.11 -4.88
C PHE A 163 21.52 -0.11 -4.08
N PRO A 164 22.48 -0.86 -3.50
CA PRO A 164 22.14 -2.02 -2.70
C PRO A 164 21.46 -1.64 -1.38
N LEU A 165 20.44 -2.38 -1.03
CA LEU A 165 19.83 -2.32 0.29
C LEU A 165 20.82 -2.83 1.35
N LYS A 166 20.77 -2.24 2.53
CA LYS A 166 21.62 -2.60 3.66
C LYS A 166 20.81 -3.33 4.72
N GLU A 167 21.50 -4.19 5.48
CA GLU A 167 20.94 -4.78 6.70
C GLU A 167 20.39 -3.67 7.61
N HIS A 168 19.23 -3.89 8.19
CA HIS A 168 18.44 -2.96 9.02
C HIS A 168 17.84 -1.76 8.28
N ASN A 169 17.88 -1.71 6.95
CA ASN A 169 16.97 -0.80 6.26
C ASN A 169 15.53 -1.23 6.56
N VAL A 170 14.66 -0.26 6.79
CA VAL A 170 13.22 -0.46 6.92
C VAL A 170 12.57 0.18 5.72
N VAL A 171 11.79 -0.60 4.97
CA VAL A 171 11.16 -0.17 3.72
C VAL A 171 9.72 -0.64 3.63
N THR A 172 8.90 0.09 2.87
CA THR A 172 7.57 -0.39 2.46
C THR A 172 7.70 -1.33 1.27
N VAL A 173 6.75 -2.27 1.16
CA VAL A 173 6.50 -3.09 -0.03
C VAL A 173 5.02 -2.98 -0.33
N GLU A 174 4.68 -2.14 -1.31
CA GLU A 174 3.33 -1.61 -1.52
C GLU A 174 2.84 -1.70 -2.98
N PRO A 175 2.92 -2.85 -3.66
CA PRO A 175 2.38 -2.92 -5.01
C PRO A 175 0.91 -2.51 -5.04
N GLY A 176 0.50 -1.86 -6.14
CA GLY A 176 -0.87 -1.44 -6.34
C GLY A 176 -1.29 -1.49 -7.79
N LEU A 177 -2.55 -1.80 -8.02
CA LEU A 177 -3.20 -1.75 -9.34
C LEU A 177 -4.35 -0.76 -9.30
N TYR A 178 -4.41 0.10 -10.29
CA TYR A 178 -5.38 1.18 -10.36
C TYR A 178 -6.07 1.18 -11.72
N ASP A 179 -7.39 1.19 -11.69
CA ASP A 179 -8.24 1.28 -12.89
C ASP A 179 -9.34 2.33 -12.65
N PRO A 180 -9.40 3.42 -13.43
CA PRO A 180 -10.38 4.50 -13.25
C PRO A 180 -11.85 4.04 -13.29
N ASP A 181 -12.15 2.91 -13.91
CA ASP A 181 -13.50 2.36 -14.01
C ASP A 181 -13.87 1.46 -12.81
N ILE A 182 -12.86 0.90 -12.12
CA ILE A 182 -13.02 -0.07 -11.05
C ILE A 182 -12.69 0.56 -9.68
N GLY A 183 -11.52 1.18 -9.60
CA GLY A 183 -10.90 1.70 -8.38
C GLY A 183 -9.47 1.21 -8.22
N GLY A 184 -8.95 1.28 -7.00
CA GLY A 184 -7.60 0.83 -6.67
C GLY A 184 -7.57 -0.39 -5.77
N VAL A 185 -6.50 -1.15 -5.89
CA VAL A 185 -6.09 -2.22 -4.98
C VAL A 185 -4.63 -1.96 -4.61
N ARG A 186 -4.34 -1.74 -3.32
CA ARG A 186 -2.98 -1.66 -2.76
C ARG A 186 -2.91 -2.52 -1.50
N ILE A 187 -1.83 -3.26 -1.37
CA ILE A 187 -1.52 -4.05 -0.18
C ILE A 187 -0.07 -3.74 0.18
N GLU A 188 0.13 -3.24 1.37
CA GLU A 188 1.40 -2.75 1.84
C GLU A 188 1.80 -3.32 3.18
N ASP A 189 3.05 -3.71 3.27
CA ASP A 189 3.70 -4.08 4.53
C ASP A 189 5.01 -3.29 4.68
N ILE A 190 5.39 -3.02 5.93
CA ILE A 190 6.74 -2.57 6.28
C ILE A 190 7.60 -3.79 6.59
N VAL A 191 8.80 -3.81 6.07
CA VAL A 191 9.76 -4.90 6.27
C VAL A 191 11.13 -4.36 6.69
N GLU A 192 11.81 -5.07 7.60
CA GLU A 192 13.21 -4.85 7.94
C GLU A 192 14.08 -5.78 7.10
N VAL A 193 15.04 -5.22 6.38
CA VAL A 193 16.01 -5.97 5.57
C VAL A 193 17.01 -6.70 6.46
N THR A 194 17.22 -7.99 6.22
CA THR A 194 18.23 -8.81 6.90
C THR A 194 19.24 -9.38 5.90
N LYS A 195 20.30 -10.04 6.39
CA LYS A 195 21.33 -10.64 5.52
C LYS A 195 20.79 -11.62 4.49
N GLY A 196 19.82 -12.44 4.87
CA GLY A 196 19.33 -13.52 4.02
C GLY A 196 17.84 -13.46 3.71
N GLY A 197 17.22 -12.31 3.91
CA GLY A 197 15.78 -12.12 3.70
C GLY A 197 15.29 -10.82 4.31
N CYS A 198 14.06 -10.82 4.84
CA CYS A 198 13.53 -9.71 5.59
C CYS A 198 12.61 -10.18 6.73
N ASN A 199 12.41 -9.31 7.71
CA ASN A 199 11.42 -9.47 8.77
C ASN A 199 10.20 -8.62 8.44
N ASN A 200 9.05 -9.22 8.18
CA ASN A 200 7.81 -8.46 8.02
C ASN A 200 7.36 -7.94 9.39
N LEU A 201 7.28 -6.61 9.51
CA LEU A 201 6.88 -5.91 10.73
C LEU A 201 5.37 -5.69 10.79
N THR A 202 4.67 -5.84 9.68
CA THR A 202 3.22 -5.69 9.59
C THR A 202 2.53 -7.01 9.89
N THR A 203 1.79 -7.06 11.00
CA THR A 203 1.13 -8.30 11.48
C THR A 203 -0.35 -8.39 11.11
N MET A 204 -0.92 -7.32 10.54
CA MET A 204 -2.33 -7.30 10.16
C MET A 204 -2.59 -8.20 8.96
N GLU A 205 -3.55 -9.11 9.10
CA GLU A 205 -3.94 -10.02 8.01
C GLU A 205 -4.48 -9.27 6.78
N THR A 206 -4.32 -9.90 5.62
CA THR A 206 -4.88 -9.44 4.35
C THR A 206 -6.18 -10.19 4.07
N ARG A 207 -7.29 -9.46 3.92
CA ARG A 207 -8.62 -10.04 3.69
C ARG A 207 -9.36 -9.21 2.66
N LEU A 208 -9.84 -9.85 1.59
CA LEU A 208 -10.56 -9.15 0.52
C LEU A 208 -12.00 -8.81 0.91
N GLU A 209 -12.77 -9.76 1.41
CA GLU A 209 -14.20 -9.56 1.70
C GLU A 209 -14.46 -9.53 3.22
N VAL A 210 -15.27 -8.55 3.65
CA VAL A 210 -15.67 -8.34 5.04
C VAL A 210 -17.17 -8.07 5.19
#